data_187b7f042adfc059fbef635fb09d8b97
#
_entry.id   187b7f042adfc059fbef635fb09d8b97
#
_cell.length_a   1.000
_cell.length_b   1.000
_cell.length_c   1.000
_cell.angle_alpha   90.00
_cell.angle_beta   90.00
_cell.angle_gamma   90.00
#
_symmetry.space_group_name_H-M   'P 1'
#
loop_
_entity.id
_entity.type
_entity.pdbx_description
1 polymer ?
#
loop_
_entity_poly.entity_id
_entity_poly.type
_entity_poly.pdbx_seq_one_letter_code
_entity_poly.pdbx_strand_id
1 'polypeptide(L)'
;TTHKNIPIKNIYYMLAYAFKEIKSVDDERIKGEEFENIYDLFAEILAKGVSYLLKQGLHKEYIAKHEIISTLKGKLNLQETIKEELAKRLRLACEYDEFTINNIYNQIIKSTIFILLSQNDVKAERKQKLRKLMLFFDEVEKINLKTIKWKSLRYDRNNRIYQFLHKICEFIVLSKLFSTEEG
;
A
#
# COMPACT_ATOMS: atom_id res chain seq x y z
N THR A 1 10.80 26.70 22.74
CA THR A 1 9.49 26.26 22.21
C THR A 1 9.36 24.77 22.44
N THR A 2 8.63 24.42 23.51
CA THR A 2 8.40 23.03 23.95
C THR A 2 7.46 22.36 22.96
N HIS A 3 7.99 21.45 22.14
CA HIS A 3 7.17 20.48 21.42
C HIS A 3 6.52 19.58 22.48
N LYS A 4 5.21 19.78 22.73
CA LYS A 4 4.40 18.86 23.51
C LYS A 4 4.44 17.51 22.77
N ASN A 5 5.16 16.53 23.34
CA ASN A 5 5.07 15.14 22.91
C ASN A 5 3.62 14.69 23.05
N ILE A 6 2.93 14.62 21.91
CA ILE A 6 1.59 14.03 21.88
C ILE A 6 1.78 12.55 22.18
N PRO A 7 1.15 12.00 23.24
CA PRO A 7 1.26 10.57 23.53
C PRO A 7 0.89 9.74 22.30
N ILE A 8 1.70 8.75 21.97
CA ILE A 8 1.52 7.90 20.78
C ILE A 8 0.11 7.30 20.72
N LYS A 9 -0.44 6.91 21.88
CA LYS A 9 -1.84 6.45 22.00
C LYS A 9 -2.87 7.49 21.53
N ASN A 10 -2.62 8.78 21.76
CA ASN A 10 -3.54 9.83 21.34
C ASN A 10 -3.60 9.97 19.81
N ILE A 11 -2.50 9.74 19.11
CA ILE A 11 -2.49 9.72 17.63
C ILE A 11 -3.38 8.58 17.12
N TYR A 12 -3.29 7.40 17.73
CA TYR A 12 -4.18 6.29 17.39
C TYR A 12 -5.65 6.64 17.63
N TYR A 13 -6.00 7.20 18.80
CA TYR A 13 -7.38 7.59 19.10
C TYR A 13 -7.92 8.66 18.15
N MET A 14 -7.10 9.65 17.79
CA MET A 14 -7.49 10.67 16.83
C MET A 14 -7.77 10.05 15.45
N LEU A 15 -6.93 9.12 15.01
CA LEU A 15 -7.12 8.40 13.75
C LEU A 15 -8.33 7.48 13.80
N ALA A 16 -8.52 6.72 14.89
CA ALA A 16 -9.66 5.84 15.09
C ALA A 16 -10.98 6.63 15.17
N TYR A 17 -10.98 7.82 15.79
CA TYR A 17 -12.14 8.70 15.84
C TYR A 17 -12.48 9.28 14.46
N ALA A 18 -11.48 9.73 13.71
CA ALA A 18 -11.68 10.26 12.36
C ALA A 18 -12.24 9.20 11.39
N PHE A 19 -11.94 7.93 11.64
CA PHE A 19 -12.39 6.79 10.85
C PHE A 19 -13.26 5.85 11.69
N LYS A 20 -14.51 6.26 11.96
CA LYS A 20 -15.48 5.52 12.80
C LYS A 20 -15.68 4.04 12.43
N GLU A 21 -15.21 3.62 11.27
CA GLU A 21 -15.36 2.25 10.74
C GLU A 21 -14.30 1.26 11.24
N ILE A 22 -13.29 1.75 11.97
CA ILE A 22 -12.23 0.89 12.52
C ILE A 22 -12.70 0.07 13.73
N LYS A 23 -13.94 0.18 14.16
CA LYS A 23 -14.50 -0.67 15.22
C LYS A 23 -14.38 -2.18 14.95
N SER A 24 -14.09 -2.58 13.71
CA SER A 24 -13.84 -3.97 13.34
C SER A 24 -12.36 -4.39 13.45
N VAL A 25 -11.44 -3.45 13.60
CA VAL A 25 -10.03 -3.74 13.83
C VAL A 25 -9.81 -3.71 15.33
N ASP A 26 -9.75 -4.87 15.93
CA ASP A 26 -9.46 -5.26 17.35
C ASP A 26 -8.92 -4.10 18.24
N ASP A 27 -9.78 -3.09 18.49
CA ASP A 27 -9.46 -1.86 19.20
C ASP A 27 -9.01 -2.15 20.65
N GLU A 28 -9.56 -3.21 21.28
CA GLU A 28 -9.22 -3.60 22.65
C GLU A 28 -7.77 -4.10 22.78
N ARG A 29 -7.24 -4.80 21.77
CA ARG A 29 -5.85 -5.27 21.78
C ARG A 29 -4.84 -4.16 21.60
N ILE A 30 -5.14 -3.16 20.76
CA ILE A 30 -4.24 -1.99 20.60
C ILE A 30 -4.24 -1.15 21.90
N LYS A 31 -5.37 -1.05 22.59
CA LYS A 31 -5.47 -0.31 23.87
C LYS A 31 -4.60 -0.88 24.99
N GLY A 32 -4.40 -2.20 24.99
CA GLY A 32 -3.63 -2.91 26.02
C GLY A 32 -2.11 -2.99 25.74
N GLU A 33 -1.66 -2.69 24.53
CA GLU A 33 -0.24 -2.79 24.17
C GLU A 33 0.53 -1.50 24.49
N GLU A 34 1.76 -1.65 24.97
CA GLU A 34 2.71 -0.56 25.10
C GLU A 34 3.54 -0.41 23.82
N PHE A 35 3.52 0.80 23.24
CA PHE A 35 4.30 1.14 22.08
C PHE A 35 5.47 2.04 22.49
N GLU A 36 6.68 1.64 22.13
CA GLU A 36 7.89 2.39 22.43
C GLU A 36 8.04 3.61 21.52
N ASN A 37 7.53 3.52 20.30
CA ASN A 37 7.59 4.59 19.33
C ASN A 37 6.43 4.52 18.32
N ILE A 38 6.29 5.58 17.53
CA ILE A 38 5.19 5.74 16.58
C ILE A 38 5.26 4.73 15.42
N TYR A 39 6.45 4.34 14.97
CA TYR A 39 6.61 3.36 13.88
C TYR A 39 6.15 1.97 14.32
N ASP A 40 6.38 1.63 15.58
CA ASP A 40 5.93 0.37 16.17
C ASP A 40 4.40 0.30 16.24
N LEU A 41 3.74 1.41 16.63
CA LEU A 41 2.28 1.56 16.57
C LEU A 41 1.76 1.42 15.13
N PHE A 42 2.34 2.14 14.18
CA PHE A 42 1.92 2.09 12.78
C PHE A 42 2.10 0.69 12.17
N ALA A 43 3.17 -0.01 12.55
CA ALA A 43 3.39 -1.39 12.11
C ALA A 43 2.27 -2.33 12.60
N GLU A 44 1.82 -2.19 13.85
CA GLU A 44 0.71 -2.99 14.38
C GLU A 44 -0.62 -2.65 13.70
N ILE A 45 -0.92 -1.36 13.53
CA ILE A 45 -2.14 -0.92 12.83
C ILE A 45 -2.16 -1.45 11.39
N LEU A 46 -1.04 -1.31 10.68
CA LEU A 46 -0.93 -1.77 9.30
C LEU A 46 -1.07 -3.30 9.23
N ALA A 47 -0.41 -4.04 10.13
CA ALA A 47 -0.51 -5.49 10.19
C ALA A 47 -1.96 -5.97 10.39
N LYS A 48 -2.70 -5.35 11.32
CA LYS A 48 -4.12 -5.67 11.58
C LYS A 48 -5.00 -5.28 10.41
N GLY A 49 -4.84 -4.07 9.87
CA GLY A 49 -5.62 -3.59 8.73
C GLY A 49 -5.40 -4.43 7.47
N VAL A 50 -4.16 -4.77 7.15
CA VAL A 50 -3.83 -5.64 6.01
C VAL A 50 -4.36 -7.05 6.22
N SER A 51 -4.28 -7.60 7.44
CA SER A 51 -4.88 -8.91 7.76
C SER A 51 -6.40 -8.91 7.52
N TYR A 52 -7.07 -7.80 7.84
CA TYR A 52 -8.49 -7.64 7.53
C TYR A 52 -8.75 -7.57 6.02
N LEU A 53 -7.96 -6.78 5.27
CA LEU A 53 -8.07 -6.72 3.81
C LEU A 53 -7.89 -8.09 3.16
N LEU A 54 -6.94 -8.88 3.62
CA LEU A 54 -6.71 -10.23 3.09
C LEU A 54 -7.90 -11.17 3.32
N LYS A 55 -8.61 -11.04 4.44
CA LYS A 55 -9.84 -11.80 4.71
C LYS A 55 -11.00 -11.41 3.79
N GLN A 56 -11.08 -10.14 3.39
CA GLN A 56 -12.09 -9.63 2.47
C GLN A 56 -11.71 -9.86 0.99
N GLY A 57 -10.44 -10.13 0.73
CA GLY A 57 -9.82 -10.10 -0.58
C GLY A 57 -9.24 -8.71 -0.90
N LEU A 58 -8.02 -8.69 -1.45
CA LEU A 58 -7.39 -7.43 -1.87
C LEU A 58 -8.21 -6.76 -2.97
N HIS A 59 -8.25 -5.44 -2.93
CA HIS A 59 -8.91 -4.63 -3.96
C HIS A 59 -8.30 -4.92 -5.33
N LYS A 60 -9.18 -5.11 -6.31
CA LYS A 60 -8.80 -5.32 -7.71
C LYS A 60 -9.38 -4.22 -8.58
N GLU A 61 -8.63 -3.84 -9.59
CA GLU A 61 -9.04 -2.87 -10.60
C GLU A 61 -8.72 -3.39 -11.99
N TYR A 62 -9.47 -2.91 -12.98
CA TYR A 62 -9.10 -3.08 -14.38
C TYR A 62 -8.03 -2.04 -14.71
N ILE A 63 -6.85 -2.54 -15.10
CA ILE A 63 -5.71 -1.70 -15.49
C ILE A 63 -5.42 -1.95 -16.95
N ALA A 64 -5.45 -0.88 -17.74
CA ALA A 64 -5.07 -0.93 -19.14
C ALA A 64 -3.59 -1.33 -19.28
N LYS A 65 -3.36 -2.39 -20.04
CA LYS A 65 -2.04 -2.92 -20.39
C LYS A 65 -1.77 -2.71 -21.86
N HIS A 66 -0.55 -2.31 -22.14
CA HIS A 66 -0.01 -2.27 -23.49
C HIS A 66 1.27 -3.10 -23.52
N GLU A 67 1.24 -4.23 -24.18
CA GLU A 67 2.33 -5.21 -24.16
C GLU A 67 2.62 -5.79 -25.54
N ILE A 68 3.88 -6.10 -25.75
CA ILE A 68 4.36 -6.78 -26.95
C ILE A 68 4.53 -8.27 -26.63
N ILE A 69 3.58 -9.08 -27.07
CA ILE A 69 3.45 -10.50 -26.74
C ILE A 69 3.35 -11.38 -27.96
N SER A 70 3.60 -12.68 -27.81
CA SER A 70 3.57 -13.65 -28.91
C SER A 70 2.16 -14.19 -29.22
N THR A 71 1.19 -13.94 -28.36
CA THR A 71 -0.18 -14.43 -28.49
C THR A 71 -1.14 -13.24 -28.45
N LEU A 72 -2.13 -13.21 -29.33
CA LEU A 72 -3.14 -12.14 -29.34
C LEU A 72 -3.92 -12.11 -28.01
N LYS A 73 -3.92 -10.93 -27.38
CA LYS A 73 -4.68 -10.67 -26.16
C LYS A 73 -5.34 -9.29 -26.27
N GLY A 74 -6.64 -9.25 -26.13
CA GLY A 74 -7.40 -8.00 -26.27
C GLY A 74 -7.38 -7.42 -27.68
N LYS A 75 -7.11 -6.12 -27.80
CA LYS A 75 -7.10 -5.38 -29.07
C LYS A 75 -5.70 -5.31 -29.65
N LEU A 76 -5.57 -5.64 -30.94
CA LEU A 76 -4.31 -5.54 -31.65
C LEU A 76 -4.04 -4.09 -32.09
N ASN A 77 -2.88 -3.55 -31.75
CA ASN A 77 -2.36 -2.32 -32.33
C ASN A 77 -1.61 -2.63 -33.63
N LEU A 78 -2.32 -2.51 -34.76
CA LEU A 78 -1.78 -2.85 -36.07
C LEU A 78 -0.58 -1.99 -36.47
N GLN A 79 -0.63 -0.69 -36.20
CA GLN A 79 0.45 0.23 -36.59
C GLN A 79 1.76 -0.11 -35.87
N GLU A 80 1.69 -0.47 -34.60
CA GLU A 80 2.86 -0.85 -33.84
C GLU A 80 3.34 -2.27 -34.18
N THR A 81 2.42 -3.19 -34.38
CA THR A 81 2.76 -4.58 -34.79
C THR A 81 3.45 -4.65 -36.14
N ILE A 82 3.09 -3.76 -37.09
CA ILE A 82 3.66 -3.71 -38.44
C ILE A 82 5.04 -3.03 -38.45
N LYS A 83 5.41 -2.26 -37.41
CA LYS A 83 6.78 -1.74 -37.31
C LYS A 83 7.75 -2.91 -37.40
N GLU A 84 8.67 -2.82 -38.38
CA GLU A 84 9.45 -3.91 -38.97
C GLU A 84 10.01 -4.99 -38.04
N GLU A 85 10.34 -4.63 -36.82
CA GLU A 85 10.94 -5.58 -35.87
C GLU A 85 9.94 -6.53 -35.22
N LEU A 86 8.71 -6.08 -34.97
CA LEU A 86 7.70 -6.88 -34.24
C LEU A 86 7.11 -7.98 -35.13
N ALA A 87 6.85 -7.65 -36.41
CA ALA A 87 6.36 -8.62 -37.39
C ALA A 87 7.38 -9.73 -37.68
N LYS A 88 8.66 -9.39 -37.81
CA LYS A 88 9.75 -10.37 -38.02
C LYS A 88 9.94 -11.30 -36.80
N ARG A 89 9.65 -10.83 -35.60
CA ARG A 89 9.77 -11.60 -34.35
C ARG A 89 8.51 -12.37 -33.98
N LEU A 90 7.47 -12.34 -34.83
CA LEU A 90 6.15 -12.91 -34.54
C LEU A 90 5.56 -12.39 -33.20
N ARG A 91 5.74 -11.10 -32.94
CA ARG A 91 5.20 -10.42 -31.78
C ARG A 91 4.10 -9.45 -32.15
N LEU A 92 3.15 -9.30 -31.27
CA LEU A 92 1.95 -8.48 -31.43
C LEU A 92 1.94 -7.41 -30.35
N ALA A 93 1.71 -6.16 -30.74
CA ALA A 93 1.41 -5.09 -29.78
C ALA A 93 -0.08 -5.17 -29.42
N CYS A 94 -0.36 -5.53 -28.19
CA CYS A 94 -1.71 -5.77 -27.68
C CYS A 94 -2.09 -4.75 -26.60
N GLU A 95 -3.33 -4.28 -26.66
CA GLU A 95 -3.97 -3.44 -25.65
C GLU A 95 -5.13 -4.23 -25.01
N TYR A 96 -5.10 -4.37 -23.70
CA TYR A 96 -6.15 -5.09 -22.96
C TYR A 96 -6.27 -4.59 -21.52
N ASP A 97 -7.42 -4.80 -20.92
CA ASP A 97 -7.64 -4.52 -19.53
C ASP A 97 -7.36 -5.77 -18.68
N GLU A 98 -6.53 -5.64 -17.66
CA GLU A 98 -6.24 -6.70 -16.71
C GLU A 98 -6.90 -6.41 -15.36
N PHE A 99 -7.72 -7.35 -14.89
CA PHE A 99 -8.31 -7.28 -13.56
C PHE A 99 -7.34 -7.80 -12.52
N THR A 100 -6.62 -6.90 -11.86
CA THR A 100 -5.43 -7.24 -11.08
C THR A 100 -5.43 -6.63 -9.69
N ILE A 101 -4.74 -7.30 -8.75
CA ILE A 101 -4.36 -6.74 -7.45
C ILE A 101 -3.17 -5.79 -7.55
N ASN A 102 -2.42 -5.79 -8.66
CA ASN A 102 -1.29 -4.88 -8.88
C ASN A 102 -1.79 -3.49 -9.26
N ASN A 103 -2.40 -2.80 -8.33
CA ASN A 103 -2.95 -1.45 -8.47
C ASN A 103 -2.37 -0.52 -7.41
N ILE A 104 -2.60 0.78 -7.60
CA ILE A 104 -2.02 1.82 -6.74
C ILE A 104 -2.34 1.63 -5.26
N TYR A 105 -3.52 1.12 -4.91
CA TYR A 105 -3.94 0.93 -3.53
C TYR A 105 -3.08 -0.10 -2.81
N ASN A 106 -2.87 -1.26 -3.43
CA ASN A 106 -2.04 -2.33 -2.89
C ASN A 106 -0.55 -1.99 -2.98
N GLN A 107 -0.11 -1.30 -4.02
CA GLN A 107 1.28 -0.86 -4.21
C GLN A 107 1.73 0.10 -3.09
N ILE A 108 0.85 1.03 -2.67
CA ILE A 108 1.11 1.92 -1.53
C ILE A 108 1.34 1.11 -0.26
N ILE A 109 0.45 0.17 0.05
CA ILE A 109 0.56 -0.68 1.24
C ILE A 109 1.85 -1.49 1.21
N LYS A 110 2.12 -2.19 0.11
CA LYS A 110 3.35 -2.98 -0.06
C LYS A 110 4.60 -2.14 0.18
N SER A 111 4.68 -1.00 -0.49
CA SER A 111 5.85 -0.12 -0.42
C SER A 111 6.05 0.47 0.98
N THR A 112 4.97 0.78 1.70
CA THR A 112 5.03 1.27 3.08
C THR A 112 5.48 0.17 4.04
N ILE A 113 5.02 -1.06 3.86
CA ILE A 113 5.49 -2.20 4.67
C ILE A 113 7.01 -2.36 4.54
N PHE A 114 7.58 -2.21 3.34
CA PHE A 114 9.03 -2.24 3.16
C PHE A 114 9.75 -1.14 3.95
N ILE A 115 9.18 0.07 4.02
CA ILE A 115 9.73 1.14 4.87
C ILE A 115 9.75 0.70 6.34
N LEU A 116 8.64 0.17 6.86
CA LEU A 116 8.55 -0.28 8.26
C LEU A 116 9.51 -1.43 8.57
N LEU A 117 9.69 -2.37 7.64
CA LEU A 117 10.64 -3.48 7.80
C LEU A 117 12.09 -3.00 7.89
N SER A 118 12.42 -1.85 7.29
CA SER A 118 13.75 -1.24 7.35
C SER A 118 13.98 -0.38 8.60
N GLN A 119 12.94 -0.03 9.37
CA GLN A 119 13.09 0.77 10.58
C GLN A 119 13.63 -0.08 11.75
N ASN A 120 14.64 0.43 12.46
CA ASN A 120 15.19 -0.25 13.65
C ASN A 120 14.19 -0.22 14.82
N ASP A 121 13.37 0.82 14.88
CA ASP A 121 12.44 1.09 15.97
C ASP A 121 11.18 0.20 15.97
N VAL A 122 10.98 -0.61 14.93
CA VAL A 122 9.87 -1.57 14.86
C VAL A 122 10.29 -2.89 15.49
N LYS A 123 9.54 -3.38 16.48
CA LYS A 123 9.82 -4.65 17.18
C LYS A 123 9.88 -5.83 16.22
N ALA A 124 10.76 -6.78 16.51
CA ALA A 124 11.01 -7.96 15.67
C ALA A 124 9.73 -8.79 15.43
N GLU A 125 8.86 -8.91 16.44
CA GLU A 125 7.58 -9.61 16.34
C GLU A 125 6.67 -8.97 15.28
N ARG A 126 6.55 -7.63 15.28
CA ARG A 126 5.75 -6.90 14.28
C ARG A 126 6.33 -6.99 12.89
N LYS A 127 7.66 -6.91 12.77
CA LYS A 127 8.34 -7.18 11.49
C LYS A 127 8.03 -8.59 10.96
N GLN A 128 7.99 -9.58 11.83
CA GLN A 128 7.64 -10.95 11.43
C GLN A 128 6.19 -11.06 10.95
N LYS A 129 5.23 -10.40 11.65
CA LYS A 129 3.84 -10.32 11.20
C LYS A 129 3.75 -9.68 9.80
N LEU A 130 4.40 -8.53 9.60
CA LEU A 130 4.42 -7.84 8.30
C LEU A 130 5.04 -8.69 7.19
N ARG A 131 6.16 -9.41 7.44
CA ARG A 131 6.76 -10.32 6.46
C ARG A 131 5.81 -11.42 6.01
N LYS A 132 5.04 -12.02 6.95
CA LYS A 132 4.05 -13.04 6.60
C LYS A 132 2.95 -12.49 5.69
N LEU A 133 2.50 -11.26 5.94
CA LEU A 133 1.48 -10.61 5.11
C LEU A 133 2.00 -10.30 3.70
N MET A 134 3.30 -10.01 3.56
CA MET A 134 3.93 -9.72 2.27
C MET A 134 3.85 -10.86 1.26
N LEU A 135 3.71 -12.11 1.72
CA LEU A 135 3.54 -13.27 0.84
C LEU A 135 2.28 -13.17 -0.04
N PHE A 136 1.27 -12.43 0.41
CA PHE A 136 0.02 -12.22 -0.33
C PHE A 136 0.11 -11.04 -1.34
N PHE A 137 1.21 -10.31 -1.33
CA PHE A 137 1.47 -9.18 -2.22
C PHE A 137 2.52 -9.51 -3.30
N ASP A 138 2.72 -10.78 -3.61
CA ASP A 138 3.78 -11.19 -4.53
C ASP A 138 3.61 -10.56 -5.92
N GLU A 139 2.39 -10.56 -6.46
CA GLU A 139 2.03 -9.96 -7.74
C GLU A 139 1.99 -8.42 -7.72
N VAL A 140 2.08 -7.79 -6.55
CA VAL A 140 2.00 -6.33 -6.40
C VAL A 140 3.39 -5.72 -6.52
N GLU A 141 3.57 -4.72 -7.35
CA GLU A 141 4.85 -4.03 -7.54
C GLU A 141 5.13 -3.02 -6.41
N LYS A 142 6.42 -2.81 -6.15
CA LYS A 142 6.88 -1.70 -5.32
C LYS A 142 6.92 -0.41 -6.13
N ILE A 143 6.50 0.69 -5.49
CA ILE A 143 6.52 2.02 -6.09
C ILE A 143 7.27 3.03 -5.23
N ASN A 144 7.64 4.15 -5.83
CA ASN A 144 8.22 5.28 -5.10
C ASN A 144 7.10 6.10 -4.45
N LEU A 145 6.97 6.00 -3.13
CA LEU A 145 5.92 6.69 -2.38
C LEU A 145 6.05 8.23 -2.37
N LYS A 146 7.25 8.77 -2.68
CA LYS A 146 7.46 10.22 -2.78
C LYS A 146 6.71 10.85 -3.96
N THR A 147 6.42 10.08 -4.99
CA THR A 147 5.73 10.55 -6.20
C THR A 147 4.20 10.45 -6.12
N ILE A 148 3.68 9.89 -5.04
CA ILE A 148 2.25 9.65 -4.88
C ILE A 148 1.49 10.96 -4.68
N LYS A 149 0.47 11.16 -5.51
CA LYS A 149 -0.50 12.25 -5.37
C LYS A 149 -1.64 11.78 -4.44
N TRP A 150 -1.40 11.78 -3.13
CA TRP A 150 -2.33 11.29 -2.11
C TRP A 150 -3.76 11.83 -2.26
N LYS A 151 -3.91 13.11 -2.63
CA LYS A 151 -5.20 13.77 -2.82
C LYS A 151 -5.97 13.31 -4.06
N SER A 152 -5.31 12.66 -5.01
CA SER A 152 -5.96 12.15 -6.23
C SER A 152 -6.56 10.74 -6.05
N LEU A 153 -6.23 10.06 -4.97
CA LEU A 153 -6.77 8.74 -4.66
C LEU A 153 -8.28 8.85 -4.39
N ARG A 154 -9.05 7.97 -5.00
CA ARG A 154 -10.51 7.94 -4.84
C ARG A 154 -10.92 6.74 -4.00
N TYR A 155 -11.84 6.97 -3.07
CA TYR A 155 -12.33 5.92 -2.17
C TYR A 155 -13.86 5.89 -2.25
N ASP A 156 -14.38 4.69 -2.33
CA ASP A 156 -15.80 4.40 -2.29
C ASP A 156 -16.19 3.56 -1.07
N ARG A 157 -17.42 3.08 -1.02
CA ARG A 157 -17.90 2.25 0.09
C ARG A 157 -17.12 0.93 0.22
N ASN A 158 -16.63 0.37 -0.90
CA ASN A 158 -15.99 -0.96 -0.93
C ASN A 158 -14.51 -0.92 -0.53
N ASN A 159 -13.84 0.22 -0.76
CA ASN A 159 -12.41 0.36 -0.47
C ASN A 159 -12.10 1.36 0.66
N ARG A 160 -13.08 1.68 1.50
CA ARG A 160 -12.98 2.70 2.56
C ARG A 160 -11.90 2.40 3.60
N ILE A 161 -11.66 1.12 3.89
CA ILE A 161 -10.57 0.74 4.80
C ILE A 161 -9.20 1.10 4.23
N TYR A 162 -9.04 1.09 2.89
CA TYR A 162 -7.83 1.58 2.25
C TYR A 162 -7.59 3.06 2.54
N GLN A 163 -8.65 3.87 2.57
CA GLN A 163 -8.52 5.29 2.90
C GLN A 163 -7.84 5.49 4.26
N PHE A 164 -8.25 4.72 5.26
CA PHE A 164 -7.62 4.75 6.58
C PHE A 164 -6.17 4.28 6.54
N LEU A 165 -5.92 3.11 5.96
CA LEU A 165 -4.56 2.56 5.88
C LEU A 165 -3.62 3.46 5.08
N HIS A 166 -4.11 4.09 4.02
CA HIS A 166 -3.33 5.05 3.23
C HIS A 166 -3.01 6.33 4.02
N LYS A 167 -3.89 6.76 4.93
CA LYS A 167 -3.53 7.86 5.84
C LYS A 167 -2.36 7.47 6.75
N ILE A 168 -2.35 6.25 7.28
CA ILE A 168 -1.20 5.74 8.03
C ILE A 168 0.06 5.69 7.15
N CYS A 169 -0.07 5.20 5.91
CA CYS A 169 1.04 5.18 4.95
C CYS A 169 1.59 6.59 4.67
N GLU A 170 0.72 7.57 4.45
CA GLU A 170 1.09 8.97 4.23
C GLU A 170 1.88 9.52 5.43
N PHE A 171 1.44 9.29 6.66
CA PHE A 171 2.16 9.70 7.87
C PHE A 171 3.54 9.05 7.98
N ILE A 172 3.66 7.76 7.69
CA ILE A 172 4.94 7.06 7.71
C ILE A 172 5.92 7.67 6.71
N VAL A 173 5.45 7.95 5.49
CA VAL A 173 6.28 8.54 4.43
C VAL A 173 6.73 9.95 4.82
N LEU A 174 5.81 10.78 5.31
CA LEU A 174 6.14 12.16 5.74
C LEU A 174 7.13 12.15 6.92
N SER A 175 6.89 11.33 7.94
CA SER A 175 7.80 11.21 9.10
C SER A 175 9.22 10.82 8.68
N LYS A 176 9.34 9.92 7.69
CA LYS A 176 10.65 9.52 7.18
C LYS A 176 11.34 10.63 6.38
N LEU A 177 10.60 11.40 5.61
CA LEU A 177 11.17 12.53 4.85
C LEU A 177 11.75 13.58 5.79
N PHE A 178 11.04 13.95 6.85
CA PHE A 178 11.54 14.92 7.85
C PHE A 178 12.75 14.40 8.61
N SER A 179 12.82 13.10 8.94
CA SER A 179 13.99 12.53 9.63
C SER A 179 15.25 12.44 8.75
N THR A 180 15.11 12.54 7.42
CA THR A 180 16.23 12.49 6.48
C THR A 180 16.79 13.89 6.16
N GLU A 181 16.03 14.95 6.43
CA GLU A 181 16.46 16.35 6.21
C GLU A 181 17.22 16.94 7.42
N GLU A 182 17.14 16.30 8.60
CA GLU A 182 17.85 16.72 9.82
C GLU A 182 19.22 16.02 10.03
N GLY A 183 19.66 15.22 9.11
CA GLY A 183 20.96 14.52 9.08
C GLY A 183 21.78 14.96 7.87
#